data_e253ed99d585b6644c65253a7e589940
#
_entry.id   e253ed99d585b6644c65253a7e589940
#
_cell.length_a   1.000
_cell.length_b   1.000
_cell.length_c   1.000
_cell.angle_alpha   90.00
_cell.angle_beta   90.00
_cell.angle_gamma   90.00
#
_symmetry.space_group_name_H-M   'P 1'
#
loop_
_entity.id
_entity.type
_entity.pdbx_description
1 polymer ?
#
loop_
_entity_poly.entity_id
_entity_poly.type
_entity_poly.pdbx_seq_one_letter_code
_entity_poly.pdbx_strand_id
1 'polypeptide(L)'
;MLWKDREGSSNVEDRRGEGGGPRFPMPRGKLGLAVLAVVLVAGYYGIDLTPLLGLDSPMPTQTQSSIYQPSAQEQELAKFSSVALRTTEETWGRIFTQSGKRYIPPKMVLYSGSTRTACGYGQAAMGPFYCPSDHTLYVDLSFYKDMQRKLGGGGDFALGYVLAHEVGHHVQTLLGISSQVQKLQSQVSPKEANRLSVKLELQADCLAGVWGHDMQRQGILEKGDLQEALRTATAIGDDRLQREAQGRVVPDSFTHGTSEQRYYWFKTGFDTGNPEMCNTFKAGAGPQ
;
A
#
# COMPACT_ATOMS: atom_id res chain seq x y z
N MET A 1 17.32 -9.58 -1.82
CA MET A 1 16.44 -10.58 -2.53
C MET A 1 17.01 -10.90 -3.90
N LEU A 2 17.10 -12.18 -4.29
CA LEU A 2 17.60 -12.63 -5.60
C LEU A 2 16.51 -12.53 -6.67
N TRP A 3 16.37 -11.39 -7.32
CA TRP A 3 15.26 -11.10 -8.22
C TRP A 3 15.66 -10.78 -9.67
N LYS A 4 16.92 -10.41 -9.92
CA LYS A 4 17.36 -9.81 -11.22
C LYS A 4 17.15 -10.72 -12.42
N ASP A 5 17.29 -12.02 -12.23
CA ASP A 5 17.14 -13.04 -13.29
C ASP A 5 15.75 -13.70 -13.34
N ARG A 6 14.79 -13.15 -12.58
CA ARG A 6 13.42 -13.66 -12.53
C ARG A 6 12.50 -12.91 -13.49
N GLU A 7 11.50 -13.63 -14.00
CA GLU A 7 10.43 -13.03 -14.81
C GLU A 7 9.51 -12.16 -13.94
N GLY A 8 9.08 -11.05 -14.51
CA GLY A 8 8.08 -10.17 -13.90
C GLY A 8 6.66 -10.64 -14.19
N SER A 9 5.71 -10.07 -13.44
CA SER A 9 4.28 -10.25 -13.71
C SER A 9 3.87 -9.52 -14.99
N SER A 10 2.97 -10.12 -15.76
CA SER A 10 2.28 -9.47 -16.89
C SER A 10 1.10 -8.59 -16.45
N ASN A 11 0.75 -8.60 -15.15
CA ASN A 11 -0.36 -7.82 -14.60
C ASN A 11 0.07 -6.41 -14.17
N VAL A 12 1.14 -5.86 -14.77
CA VAL A 12 1.65 -4.52 -14.49
C VAL A 12 1.31 -3.57 -15.63
N GLU A 13 0.72 -2.44 -15.30
CA GLU A 13 0.44 -1.32 -16.20
C GLU A 13 1.31 -0.13 -15.81
N ASP A 14 2.11 0.39 -16.74
CA ASP A 14 3.00 1.53 -16.50
C ASP A 14 2.37 2.82 -17.00
N ARG A 15 1.88 3.64 -16.08
CA ARG A 15 1.30 4.98 -16.32
C ARG A 15 2.23 6.11 -15.93
N ARG A 16 3.51 5.87 -15.68
CA ARG A 16 4.44 6.89 -15.17
C ARG A 16 4.67 8.05 -16.16
N GLY A 17 4.45 7.86 -17.44
CA GLY A 17 4.53 8.89 -18.47
C GLY A 17 3.19 9.57 -18.80
N GLU A 18 2.09 9.08 -18.25
CA GLU A 18 0.77 9.63 -18.48
C GLU A 18 0.58 10.85 -17.58
N GLY A 19 1.08 12.00 -18.02
CA GLY A 19 1.21 13.29 -17.37
C GLY A 19 0.29 13.55 -16.19
N GLY A 20 0.86 14.01 -15.11
CA GLY A 20 0.12 14.41 -13.93
C GLY A 20 -1.09 15.27 -14.30
N GLY A 21 -2.23 14.95 -13.67
CA GLY A 21 -3.43 15.76 -13.80
C GLY A 21 -3.12 17.24 -13.57
N PRO A 22 -4.03 18.13 -13.88
CA PRO A 22 -3.77 19.57 -13.93
C PRO A 22 -3.06 20.02 -12.65
N ARG A 23 -1.84 20.53 -12.79
CA ARG A 23 -1.13 21.21 -11.73
C ARG A 23 -1.89 22.50 -11.45
N PHE A 24 -2.79 22.46 -10.48
CA PHE A 24 -3.45 23.67 -10.02
C PHE A 24 -2.39 24.59 -9.39
N PRO A 25 -2.23 25.82 -9.87
CA PRO A 25 -1.44 26.80 -9.15
C PRO A 25 -2.17 27.11 -7.84
N MET A 26 -1.81 26.40 -6.78
CA MET A 26 -2.37 26.67 -5.48
C MET A 26 -1.97 28.09 -5.03
N PRO A 27 -2.92 28.91 -4.58
CA PRO A 27 -2.59 30.18 -3.94
C PRO A 27 -1.65 29.91 -2.76
N ARG A 28 -0.51 30.59 -2.73
CA ARG A 28 0.45 30.48 -1.61
C ARG A 28 -0.09 31.22 -0.39
N GLY A 29 -0.08 30.55 0.79
CA GLY A 29 -0.46 31.16 2.06
C GLY A 29 -1.74 30.59 2.68
N LYS A 30 -2.26 31.25 3.71
CA LYS A 30 -3.44 30.79 4.49
C LYS A 30 -4.71 30.59 3.65
N LEU A 31 -4.84 31.30 2.53
CA LEU A 31 -5.96 31.17 1.61
C LEU A 31 -5.91 29.83 0.84
N GLY A 32 -4.73 29.36 0.45
CA GLY A 32 -4.55 28.08 -0.22
C GLY A 32 -4.89 26.88 0.67
N LEU A 33 -4.57 26.96 1.96
CA LEU A 33 -4.93 25.97 2.97
C LEU A 33 -6.45 25.88 3.17
N ALA A 34 -7.14 27.03 3.17
CA ALA A 34 -8.60 27.06 3.31
C ALA A 34 -9.31 26.46 2.09
N VAL A 35 -8.84 26.78 0.87
CA VAL A 35 -9.38 26.21 -0.37
C VAL A 35 -9.14 24.71 -0.40
N LEU A 36 -7.95 24.24 -0.03
CA LEU A 36 -7.64 22.81 0.04
C LEU A 36 -8.56 22.08 1.03
N ALA A 37 -8.78 22.65 2.21
CA ALA A 37 -9.67 22.05 3.20
C ALA A 37 -11.11 21.94 2.68
N VAL A 38 -11.61 22.97 1.98
CA VAL A 38 -12.96 22.95 1.39
C VAL A 38 -13.09 21.90 0.28
N VAL A 39 -12.08 21.77 -0.59
CA VAL A 39 -12.07 20.77 -1.66
C VAL A 39 -12.01 19.34 -1.09
N LEU A 40 -11.20 19.12 -0.05
CA LEU A 40 -11.09 17.82 0.61
C LEU A 40 -12.40 17.42 1.33
N VAL A 41 -13.04 18.38 2.02
CA VAL A 41 -14.33 18.13 2.68
C VAL A 41 -15.43 17.90 1.65
N ALA A 42 -15.49 18.67 0.57
CA ALA A 42 -16.47 18.47 -0.49
C ALA A 42 -16.28 17.12 -1.20
N GLY A 43 -15.03 16.74 -1.50
CA GLY A 43 -14.70 15.44 -2.10
C GLY A 43 -15.10 14.27 -1.19
N TYR A 44 -14.94 14.41 0.11
CA TYR A 44 -15.42 13.42 1.10
C TYR A 44 -16.95 13.21 1.05
N TYR A 45 -17.72 14.27 0.74
CA TYR A 45 -19.16 14.19 0.57
C TYR A 45 -19.63 13.94 -0.88
N GLY A 46 -18.67 13.60 -1.79
CA GLY A 46 -18.99 13.32 -3.20
C GLY A 46 -19.39 14.55 -4.01
N ILE A 47 -19.11 15.76 -3.52
CA ILE A 47 -19.42 17.02 -4.20
C ILE A 47 -18.20 17.46 -4.99
N ASP A 48 -18.31 17.46 -6.32
CA ASP A 48 -17.28 17.98 -7.22
C ASP A 48 -17.39 19.51 -7.31
N LEU A 49 -16.43 20.22 -6.70
CA LEU A 49 -16.36 21.70 -6.74
C LEU A 49 -15.48 22.23 -7.88
N THR A 50 -14.94 21.40 -8.76
CA THR A 50 -14.10 21.80 -9.89
C THR A 50 -14.80 22.79 -10.83
N PRO A 51 -16.11 22.64 -11.17
CA PRO A 51 -16.81 23.62 -11.99
C PRO A 51 -16.97 24.99 -11.33
N LEU A 52 -17.14 25.03 -10.00
CA LEU A 52 -17.36 26.26 -9.24
C LEU A 52 -16.09 27.12 -9.12
N LEU A 53 -14.90 26.51 -9.26
CA LEU A 53 -13.60 27.18 -9.23
C LEU A 53 -13.15 27.70 -10.61
N GLY A 54 -14.03 27.66 -11.62
CA GLY A 54 -13.77 28.24 -12.95
C GLY A 54 -12.72 27.48 -13.77
N LEU A 55 -12.58 26.19 -13.55
CA LEU A 55 -11.54 25.36 -14.14
C LEU A 55 -11.96 24.72 -15.48
N ASP A 56 -13.15 25.05 -15.98
CA ASP A 56 -13.71 24.57 -17.25
C ASP A 56 -13.31 25.40 -18.48
N SER A 57 -12.35 26.33 -18.35
CA SER A 57 -11.90 27.08 -19.53
C SER A 57 -10.92 26.25 -20.36
N PRO A 58 -11.15 26.07 -21.67
CA PRO A 58 -10.19 25.38 -22.54
C PRO A 58 -8.93 26.23 -22.66
N MET A 59 -7.90 25.86 -21.94
CA MET A 59 -6.57 26.43 -22.14
C MET A 59 -5.98 25.95 -23.48
N PRO A 60 -5.29 26.84 -24.23
CA PRO A 60 -4.63 26.43 -25.46
C PRO A 60 -3.60 25.35 -25.16
N THR A 61 -3.78 24.24 -25.82
CA THR A 61 -2.94 23.04 -25.74
C THR A 61 -1.57 23.33 -26.36
N GLN A 62 -0.63 23.86 -25.59
CA GLN A 62 0.78 23.65 -25.91
C GLN A 62 1.22 22.34 -25.23
N THR A 63 0.95 21.27 -25.93
CA THR A 63 1.46 19.94 -25.61
C THR A 63 2.96 19.90 -25.94
N GLN A 64 3.81 20.45 -25.11
CA GLN A 64 5.14 19.87 -24.96
C GLN A 64 4.98 18.60 -24.14
N SER A 65 4.66 17.51 -24.81
CA SER A 65 4.88 16.18 -24.26
C SER A 65 6.39 16.02 -24.14
N SER A 66 6.95 16.41 -22.99
CA SER A 66 8.25 15.93 -22.60
C SER A 66 8.11 14.41 -22.54
N ILE A 67 8.76 13.72 -23.48
CA ILE A 67 8.80 12.26 -23.49
C ILE A 67 9.34 11.86 -22.10
N TYR A 68 8.47 11.27 -21.28
CA TYR A 68 8.88 10.76 -19.98
C TYR A 68 9.96 9.72 -20.21
N GLN A 69 11.15 9.98 -19.70
CA GLN A 69 12.25 9.02 -19.72
C GLN A 69 12.56 8.62 -18.27
N PRO A 70 12.17 7.40 -17.88
CA PRO A 70 12.47 6.92 -16.55
C PRO A 70 13.98 6.80 -16.35
N SER A 71 14.48 7.21 -15.20
CA SER A 71 15.87 6.99 -14.83
C SER A 71 16.17 5.49 -14.72
N ALA A 72 17.47 5.12 -14.80
CA ALA A 72 17.88 3.72 -14.62
C ALA A 72 17.39 3.13 -13.29
N GLN A 73 17.41 3.93 -12.22
CA GLN A 73 16.88 3.52 -10.92
C GLN A 73 15.38 3.27 -10.94
N GLU A 74 14.60 4.12 -11.61
CA GLU A 74 13.15 3.92 -11.74
C GLU A 74 12.81 2.70 -12.59
N GLN A 75 13.61 2.40 -13.59
CA GLN A 75 13.47 1.17 -14.39
C GLN A 75 13.77 -0.07 -13.55
N GLU A 76 14.83 -0.03 -12.74
CA GLU A 76 15.20 -1.11 -11.83
C GLU A 76 14.10 -1.35 -10.79
N LEU A 77 13.55 -0.30 -10.18
CA LEU A 77 12.45 -0.40 -9.22
C LEU A 77 11.16 -0.92 -9.87
N ALA A 78 10.86 -0.51 -11.10
CA ALA A 78 9.70 -1.02 -11.84
C ALA A 78 9.86 -2.52 -12.14
N LYS A 79 11.05 -2.95 -12.58
CA LYS A 79 11.37 -4.36 -12.79
C LYS A 79 11.26 -5.15 -11.49
N PHE A 80 11.84 -4.64 -10.40
CA PHE A 80 11.73 -5.26 -9.08
C PHE A 80 10.27 -5.42 -8.65
N SER A 81 9.46 -4.35 -8.77
CA SER A 81 8.04 -4.37 -8.39
C SER A 81 7.26 -5.42 -9.19
N SER A 82 7.54 -5.54 -10.50
CA SER A 82 6.94 -6.56 -11.35
C SER A 82 7.33 -7.98 -10.93
N VAL A 83 8.60 -8.22 -10.58
CA VAL A 83 9.05 -9.52 -10.08
C VAL A 83 8.45 -9.82 -8.70
N ALA A 84 8.40 -8.84 -7.80
CA ALA A 84 7.78 -9.01 -6.49
C ALA A 84 6.29 -9.40 -6.64
N LEU A 85 5.54 -8.71 -7.52
CA LEU A 85 4.15 -9.07 -7.81
C LEU A 85 4.06 -10.51 -8.32
N ARG A 86 4.91 -10.92 -9.26
CA ARG A 86 4.94 -12.30 -9.79
C ARG A 86 5.14 -13.32 -8.68
N THR A 87 6.06 -13.08 -7.76
CA THR A 87 6.30 -14.01 -6.65
C THR A 87 5.10 -14.10 -5.69
N THR A 88 4.35 -13.00 -5.49
CA THR A 88 3.09 -13.05 -4.72
C THR A 88 2.02 -13.87 -5.45
N GLU A 89 1.91 -13.73 -6.78
CA GLU A 89 0.98 -14.50 -7.60
C GLU A 89 1.27 -16.01 -7.50
N GLU A 90 2.53 -16.40 -7.56
CA GLU A 90 2.95 -17.79 -7.42
C GLU A 90 2.65 -18.35 -6.03
N THR A 91 2.96 -17.58 -4.98
CA THR A 91 2.68 -17.97 -3.60
C THR A 91 1.19 -18.16 -3.35
N TRP A 92 0.39 -17.16 -3.67
CA TRP A 92 -1.06 -17.19 -3.41
C TRP A 92 -1.81 -18.12 -4.36
N GLY A 93 -1.38 -18.22 -5.61
CA GLY A 93 -1.91 -19.19 -6.57
C GLY A 93 -1.81 -20.61 -6.03
N ARG A 94 -0.65 -20.98 -5.50
CA ARG A 94 -0.41 -22.28 -4.88
C ARG A 94 -1.25 -22.49 -3.61
N ILE A 95 -1.28 -21.53 -2.71
CA ILE A 95 -2.03 -21.60 -1.44
C ILE A 95 -3.54 -21.76 -1.70
N PHE A 96 -4.10 -20.96 -2.60
CA PHE A 96 -5.52 -21.04 -2.97
C PHE A 96 -5.85 -22.39 -3.61
N THR A 97 -5.01 -22.88 -4.52
CA THR A 97 -5.19 -24.20 -5.16
C THR A 97 -5.18 -25.33 -4.12
N GLN A 98 -4.25 -25.29 -3.16
CA GLN A 98 -4.21 -26.26 -2.05
C GLN A 98 -5.46 -26.23 -1.17
N SER A 99 -6.12 -25.07 -1.10
CA SER A 99 -7.40 -24.89 -0.37
C SER A 99 -8.64 -25.15 -1.24
N GLY A 100 -8.48 -25.68 -2.45
CA GLY A 100 -9.58 -25.91 -3.39
C GLY A 100 -10.22 -24.64 -3.95
N LYS A 101 -9.53 -23.49 -3.87
CA LYS A 101 -10.00 -22.20 -4.34
C LYS A 101 -9.19 -21.71 -5.53
N ARG A 102 -9.78 -20.81 -6.32
CA ARG A 102 -9.09 -20.13 -7.41
C ARG A 102 -8.55 -18.79 -6.95
N TYR A 103 -7.27 -18.54 -7.15
CA TYR A 103 -6.67 -17.22 -7.00
C TYR A 103 -6.88 -16.40 -8.27
N ILE A 104 -7.29 -15.15 -8.13
CA ILE A 104 -7.36 -14.16 -9.21
C ILE A 104 -6.32 -13.12 -8.89
N PRO A 105 -5.23 -13.00 -9.68
CA PRO A 105 -4.18 -12.02 -9.40
C PRO A 105 -4.70 -10.57 -9.46
N PRO A 106 -4.18 -9.67 -8.63
CA PRO A 106 -4.46 -8.25 -8.77
C PRO A 106 -3.72 -7.66 -9.96
N LYS A 107 -4.15 -6.49 -10.42
CA LYS A 107 -3.34 -5.64 -11.28
C LYS A 107 -2.40 -4.78 -10.43
N MET A 108 -1.32 -4.30 -11.01
CA MET A 108 -0.47 -3.25 -10.43
C MET A 108 -0.30 -2.12 -11.44
N VAL A 109 -0.57 -0.90 -10.99
CA VAL A 109 -0.37 0.33 -11.77
C VAL A 109 0.82 1.09 -11.19
N LEU A 110 1.85 1.28 -11.99
CA LEU A 110 2.95 2.20 -11.68
C LEU A 110 2.57 3.59 -12.17
N TYR A 111 2.65 4.59 -11.31
CA TYR A 111 2.31 5.97 -11.66
C TYR A 111 3.31 6.97 -11.09
N SER A 112 3.21 8.25 -11.47
CA SER A 112 4.02 9.34 -10.92
C SER A 112 3.14 10.50 -10.48
N GLY A 113 3.29 10.90 -9.22
CA GLY A 113 2.59 12.04 -8.61
C GLY A 113 1.15 11.73 -8.21
N SER A 114 0.25 11.55 -9.16
CA SER A 114 -1.15 11.22 -8.89
C SER A 114 -1.76 10.35 -10.00
N THR A 115 -2.77 9.56 -9.64
CA THR A 115 -3.49 8.70 -10.58
C THR A 115 -4.97 8.59 -10.20
N ARG A 116 -5.84 8.34 -11.19
CA ARG A 116 -7.26 8.02 -10.95
C ARG A 116 -7.42 6.53 -10.68
N THR A 117 -8.26 6.21 -9.71
CA THR A 117 -8.59 4.84 -9.32
C THR A 117 -10.09 4.70 -9.10
N ALA A 118 -10.61 3.50 -9.02
CA ALA A 118 -12.01 3.28 -8.64
C ALA A 118 -12.31 3.63 -7.16
N CYS A 119 -11.26 3.79 -6.34
CA CYS A 119 -11.36 4.24 -4.94
C CYS A 119 -11.13 5.75 -4.76
N GLY A 120 -11.06 6.52 -5.84
CA GLY A 120 -10.78 7.96 -5.82
C GLY A 120 -9.39 8.30 -6.37
N TYR A 121 -8.88 9.47 -5.98
CA TYR A 121 -7.55 9.93 -6.41
C TYR A 121 -6.45 9.33 -5.52
N GLY A 122 -5.53 8.58 -6.13
CA GLY A 122 -4.27 8.18 -5.53
C GLY A 122 -3.21 9.28 -5.67
N GLN A 123 -2.45 9.52 -4.61
CA GLN A 123 -1.34 10.49 -4.59
C GLN A 123 -0.07 9.83 -4.06
N ALA A 124 1.09 10.22 -4.62
CA ALA A 124 2.39 9.72 -4.20
C ALA A 124 2.64 9.81 -2.69
N ALA A 125 2.12 10.86 -2.05
CA ALA A 125 2.25 11.08 -0.61
C ALA A 125 1.54 10.02 0.26
N MET A 126 0.60 9.25 -0.32
CA MET A 126 -0.12 8.17 0.38
C MET A 126 0.71 6.88 0.47
N GLY A 127 1.80 6.77 -0.30
CA GLY A 127 2.52 5.51 -0.49
C GLY A 127 1.78 4.54 -1.42
N PRO A 128 2.29 3.31 -1.57
CA PRO A 128 1.57 2.23 -2.24
C PRO A 128 0.25 1.93 -1.54
N PHE A 129 -0.78 1.58 -2.30
CA PHE A 129 -2.07 1.18 -1.76
C PHE A 129 -2.81 0.22 -2.68
N TYR A 130 -3.68 -0.57 -2.10
CA TYR A 130 -4.61 -1.45 -2.82
C TYR A 130 -6.01 -0.85 -2.87
N CYS A 131 -6.63 -0.85 -4.04
CA CYS A 131 -8.04 -0.47 -4.22
C CYS A 131 -8.92 -1.72 -4.39
N PRO A 132 -9.81 -2.02 -3.43
CA PRO A 132 -10.66 -3.21 -3.51
C PRO A 132 -11.75 -3.11 -4.60
N SER A 133 -12.09 -1.90 -5.05
CA SER A 133 -13.14 -1.70 -6.06
C SER A 133 -12.71 -2.10 -7.48
N ASP A 134 -11.41 -2.05 -7.78
CA ASP A 134 -10.86 -2.44 -9.09
C ASP A 134 -9.81 -3.55 -9.01
N HIS A 135 -9.56 -4.07 -7.81
CA HIS A 135 -8.57 -5.12 -7.52
C HIS A 135 -7.16 -4.75 -7.99
N THR A 136 -6.76 -3.50 -7.79
CA THR A 136 -5.51 -2.96 -8.32
C THR A 136 -4.63 -2.40 -7.21
N LEU A 137 -3.34 -2.73 -7.25
CA LEU A 137 -2.29 -2.08 -6.48
C LEU A 137 -1.82 -0.83 -7.23
N TYR A 138 -1.69 0.28 -6.53
CA TYR A 138 -1.18 1.54 -7.07
C TYR A 138 0.13 1.90 -6.41
N VAL A 139 1.17 2.13 -7.20
CA VAL A 139 2.54 2.32 -6.69
C VAL A 139 3.19 3.50 -7.40
N ASP A 140 3.50 4.56 -6.63
CA ASP A 140 4.45 5.58 -7.07
C ASP A 140 5.85 5.20 -6.59
N LEU A 141 6.77 4.99 -7.53
CA LEU A 141 8.13 4.54 -7.22
C LEU A 141 8.95 5.58 -6.46
N SER A 142 8.52 6.85 -6.40
CA SER A 142 9.14 7.86 -5.55
C SER A 142 9.04 7.52 -4.06
N PHE A 143 8.01 6.76 -3.66
CA PHE A 143 7.85 6.24 -2.31
C PHE A 143 9.08 5.46 -1.82
N TYR A 144 9.72 4.69 -2.69
CA TYR A 144 10.93 3.96 -2.33
C TYR A 144 12.05 4.90 -1.86
N LYS A 145 12.26 6.03 -2.56
CA LYS A 145 13.24 7.04 -2.15
C LYS A 145 12.90 7.68 -0.80
N ASP A 146 11.61 7.91 -0.58
CA ASP A 146 11.12 8.46 0.70
C ASP A 146 11.27 7.45 1.83
N MET A 147 10.99 6.19 1.57
CA MET A 147 11.18 5.08 2.51
C MET A 147 12.66 4.97 2.91
N GLN A 148 13.59 4.97 1.95
CA GLN A 148 15.03 4.94 2.23
C GLN A 148 15.47 6.11 3.12
N ARG A 149 15.01 7.33 2.82
CA ARG A 149 15.39 8.53 3.56
C ARG A 149 14.80 8.60 4.96
N LYS A 150 13.54 8.23 5.13
CA LYS A 150 12.77 8.42 6.37
C LYS A 150 12.90 7.23 7.33
N LEU A 151 13.04 6.02 6.80
CA LEU A 151 13.00 4.79 7.61
C LEU A 151 14.37 4.19 7.89
N GLY A 152 15.45 4.88 7.48
CA GLY A 152 16.82 4.50 7.86
C GLY A 152 17.33 3.21 7.22
N GLY A 153 16.81 2.85 6.08
CA GLY A 153 17.27 1.70 5.32
C GLY A 153 16.14 1.09 4.49
N GLY A 154 16.36 0.94 3.22
CA GLY A 154 15.46 0.27 2.31
C GLY A 154 16.31 -0.52 1.34
N GLY A 155 16.48 -1.79 1.63
CA GLY A 155 16.86 -2.75 0.60
C GLY A 155 15.66 -3.11 -0.23
N ASP A 156 15.90 -3.92 -1.26
CA ASP A 156 14.85 -4.37 -2.17
C ASP A 156 13.71 -5.08 -1.43
N PHE A 157 14.03 -5.83 -0.37
CA PHE A 157 13.04 -6.62 0.37
C PHE A 157 12.10 -5.75 1.23
N ALA A 158 12.52 -4.55 1.62
CA ALA A 158 11.65 -3.58 2.27
C ALA A 158 10.49 -3.16 1.35
N LEU A 159 10.78 -2.87 0.08
CA LEU A 159 9.73 -2.60 -0.93
C LEU A 159 8.91 -3.86 -1.21
N GLY A 160 9.56 -5.03 -1.29
CA GLY A 160 8.89 -6.32 -1.45
C GLY A 160 7.86 -6.58 -0.35
N TYR A 161 8.21 -6.30 0.92
CA TYR A 161 7.29 -6.39 2.05
C TYR A 161 6.07 -5.47 1.86
N VAL A 162 6.27 -4.20 1.49
CA VAL A 162 5.15 -3.26 1.28
C VAL A 162 4.23 -3.76 0.18
N LEU A 163 4.77 -4.20 -0.96
CA LEU A 163 3.96 -4.75 -2.06
C LEU A 163 3.21 -6.03 -1.64
N ALA A 164 3.86 -6.90 -0.87
CA ALA A 164 3.22 -8.12 -0.35
C ALA A 164 2.12 -7.80 0.68
N HIS A 165 2.25 -6.73 1.45
CA HIS A 165 1.21 -6.21 2.35
C HIS A 165 -0.02 -5.75 1.55
N GLU A 166 0.16 -4.98 0.47
CA GLU A 166 -0.94 -4.57 -0.41
C GLU A 166 -1.62 -5.77 -1.09
N VAL A 167 -0.85 -6.78 -1.48
CA VAL A 167 -1.41 -8.06 -1.94
C VAL A 167 -2.14 -8.79 -0.80
N GLY A 168 -1.72 -8.64 0.44
CA GLY A 168 -2.46 -9.12 1.63
C GLY A 168 -3.88 -8.57 1.67
N HIS A 169 -4.07 -7.27 1.41
CA HIS A 169 -5.39 -6.66 1.28
C HIS A 169 -6.20 -7.21 0.10
N HIS A 170 -5.53 -7.54 -1.00
CA HIS A 170 -6.20 -8.23 -2.11
C HIS A 170 -6.68 -9.63 -1.71
N VAL A 171 -5.87 -10.39 -1.00
CA VAL A 171 -6.25 -11.72 -0.46
C VAL A 171 -7.45 -11.59 0.49
N GLN A 172 -7.46 -10.60 1.37
CA GLN A 172 -8.60 -10.30 2.25
C GLN A 172 -9.89 -10.00 1.45
N THR A 173 -9.75 -9.27 0.35
CA THR A 173 -10.87 -8.97 -0.55
C THR A 173 -11.40 -10.25 -1.20
N LEU A 174 -10.54 -11.12 -1.74
CA LEU A 174 -10.92 -12.39 -2.34
C LEU A 174 -11.58 -13.34 -1.33
N LEU A 175 -11.19 -13.30 -0.07
CA LEU A 175 -11.75 -14.11 1.01
C LEU A 175 -13.02 -13.48 1.64
N GLY A 176 -13.44 -12.29 1.20
CA GLY A 176 -14.61 -11.58 1.73
C GLY A 176 -14.39 -10.95 3.11
N ILE A 177 -13.16 -10.95 3.63
CA ILE A 177 -12.83 -10.39 4.94
C ILE A 177 -13.01 -8.87 4.94
N SER A 178 -12.50 -8.18 3.90
CA SER A 178 -12.59 -6.72 3.79
C SER A 178 -14.04 -6.23 3.81
N SER A 179 -14.94 -6.88 3.07
CA SER A 179 -16.36 -6.52 3.03
C SER A 179 -17.08 -6.78 4.36
N GLN A 180 -16.73 -7.86 5.07
CA GLN A 180 -17.25 -8.13 6.41
C GLN A 180 -16.81 -7.08 7.42
N VAL A 181 -15.52 -6.70 7.40
CA VAL A 181 -14.98 -5.65 8.26
C VAL A 181 -15.66 -4.31 7.98
N GLN A 182 -15.78 -3.92 6.71
CA GLN A 182 -16.46 -2.68 6.32
C GLN A 182 -17.91 -2.63 6.82
N LYS A 183 -18.64 -3.74 6.71
CA LYS A 183 -19.99 -3.86 7.25
C LYS A 183 -20.02 -3.70 8.77
N LEU A 184 -19.10 -4.29 9.50
CA LEU A 184 -18.99 -4.14 10.96
C LEU A 184 -18.66 -2.70 11.34
N GLN A 185 -17.71 -2.07 10.64
CA GLN A 185 -17.30 -0.68 10.88
C GLN A 185 -18.47 0.31 10.75
N SER A 186 -19.39 0.07 9.81
CA SER A 186 -20.59 0.92 9.64
C SER A 186 -21.61 0.83 10.80
N GLN A 187 -21.45 -0.13 11.72
CA GLN A 187 -22.39 -0.44 12.80
C GLN A 187 -21.84 -0.13 14.21
N VAL A 188 -20.60 0.32 14.30
CA VAL A 188 -19.90 0.52 15.58
C VAL A 188 -19.42 1.96 15.76
N SER A 189 -18.92 2.30 16.94
CA SER A 189 -18.32 3.61 17.20
C SER A 189 -17.03 3.84 16.37
N PRO A 190 -16.64 5.10 16.09
CA PRO A 190 -15.39 5.40 15.39
C PRO A 190 -14.15 4.74 16.02
N LYS A 191 -14.07 4.70 17.35
CA LYS A 191 -12.98 4.02 18.07
C LYS A 191 -12.96 2.53 17.77
N GLU A 192 -14.10 1.87 17.76
CA GLU A 192 -14.18 0.44 17.45
C GLU A 192 -13.95 0.17 15.97
N ALA A 193 -14.40 1.06 15.08
CA ALA A 193 -14.08 1.00 13.65
C ALA A 193 -12.56 1.08 13.41
N ASN A 194 -11.83 1.97 14.12
CA ASN A 194 -10.38 2.04 14.06
C ASN A 194 -9.71 0.72 14.52
N ARG A 195 -10.22 0.10 15.60
CA ARG A 195 -9.72 -1.20 16.05
C ARG A 195 -9.92 -2.32 15.02
N LEU A 196 -11.03 -2.29 14.30
CA LEU A 196 -11.27 -3.22 13.19
C LEU A 196 -10.30 -2.97 12.03
N SER A 197 -9.99 -1.69 11.71
CA SER A 197 -8.95 -1.34 10.74
C SER A 197 -7.60 -1.91 11.15
N VAL A 198 -7.17 -1.67 12.40
CA VAL A 198 -5.91 -2.22 12.93
C VAL A 198 -5.83 -3.75 12.73
N LYS A 199 -6.91 -4.48 13.04
CA LYS A 199 -6.93 -5.94 12.84
C LYS A 199 -6.77 -6.33 11.37
N LEU A 200 -7.38 -5.58 10.46
CA LEU A 200 -7.27 -5.82 9.03
C LEU A 200 -5.82 -5.60 8.54
N GLU A 201 -5.20 -4.51 8.97
CA GLU A 201 -3.81 -4.16 8.65
C GLU A 201 -2.82 -5.20 9.17
N LEU A 202 -2.95 -5.59 10.45
CA LEU A 202 -2.09 -6.60 11.06
C LEU A 202 -2.24 -7.98 10.39
N GLN A 203 -3.43 -8.30 9.89
CA GLN A 203 -3.63 -9.49 9.08
C GLN A 203 -2.89 -9.39 7.74
N ALA A 204 -2.90 -8.22 7.08
CA ALA A 204 -2.14 -8.00 5.86
C ALA A 204 -0.62 -8.12 6.10
N ASP A 205 -0.11 -7.64 7.24
CA ASP A 205 1.28 -7.85 7.65
C ASP A 205 1.61 -9.34 7.80
N CYS A 206 0.74 -10.11 8.45
CA CYS A 206 0.92 -11.56 8.59
C CYS A 206 0.91 -12.28 7.23
N LEU A 207 0.00 -11.91 6.34
CA LEU A 207 -0.07 -12.46 4.99
C LEU A 207 1.18 -12.10 4.16
N ALA A 208 1.73 -10.90 4.34
CA ALA A 208 3.03 -10.54 3.77
C ALA A 208 4.16 -11.41 4.34
N GLY A 209 4.09 -11.76 5.63
CA GLY A 209 5.01 -12.71 6.26
C GLY A 209 4.93 -14.10 5.65
N VAL A 210 3.73 -14.59 5.33
CA VAL A 210 3.52 -15.89 4.63
C VAL A 210 4.19 -15.88 3.26
N TRP A 211 4.08 -14.79 2.49
CA TRP A 211 4.84 -14.64 1.25
C TRP A 211 6.35 -14.66 1.51
N GLY A 212 6.85 -13.91 2.51
CA GLY A 212 8.25 -13.89 2.88
C GLY A 212 8.80 -15.28 3.25
N HIS A 213 8.01 -16.09 3.96
CA HIS A 213 8.33 -17.51 4.25
C HIS A 213 8.54 -18.30 2.97
N ASP A 214 7.66 -18.13 1.99
CA ASP A 214 7.78 -18.84 0.71
C ASP A 214 9.03 -18.39 -0.06
N MET A 215 9.38 -17.10 -0.01
CA MET A 215 10.62 -16.58 -0.60
C MET A 215 11.86 -17.21 0.08
N GLN A 216 11.85 -17.35 1.39
CA GLN A 216 12.92 -18.03 2.12
C GLN A 216 13.03 -19.51 1.72
N ARG A 217 11.91 -20.20 1.67
CA ARG A 217 11.84 -21.63 1.30
C ARG A 217 12.37 -21.88 -0.11
N GLN A 218 12.15 -20.95 -1.03
CA GLN A 218 12.67 -20.99 -2.40
C GLN A 218 14.13 -20.57 -2.54
N GLY A 219 14.79 -20.15 -1.45
CA GLY A 219 16.18 -19.65 -1.49
C GLY A 219 16.33 -18.29 -2.18
N ILE A 220 15.26 -17.49 -2.23
CA ILE A 220 15.24 -16.19 -2.90
C ILE A 220 15.73 -15.08 -1.96
N LEU A 221 15.62 -15.27 -0.64
CA LEU A 221 16.07 -14.28 0.33
C LEU A 221 17.59 -14.29 0.49
N GLU A 222 18.14 -13.10 0.65
CA GLU A 222 19.54 -12.86 0.99
C GLU A 222 19.68 -12.56 2.49
N LYS A 223 20.92 -12.62 2.97
CA LYS A 223 21.22 -12.28 4.36
C LYS A 223 20.87 -10.81 4.62
N GLY A 224 19.96 -10.56 5.54
CA GLY A 224 19.54 -9.21 5.91
C GLY A 224 18.12 -8.86 5.44
N ASP A 225 17.57 -9.52 4.44
CA ASP A 225 16.26 -9.23 3.88
C ASP A 225 15.14 -9.26 4.94
N LEU A 226 15.09 -10.33 5.75
CA LEU A 226 14.12 -10.41 6.85
C LEU A 226 14.22 -9.22 7.80
N GLN A 227 15.44 -8.80 8.14
CA GLN A 227 15.66 -7.66 9.02
C GLN A 227 15.22 -6.34 8.38
N GLU A 228 15.31 -6.23 7.06
CA GLU A 228 14.79 -5.07 6.32
C GLU A 228 13.27 -4.98 6.42
N ALA A 229 12.56 -6.08 6.15
CA ALA A 229 11.11 -6.14 6.28
C ALA A 229 10.65 -5.82 7.71
N LEU A 230 11.29 -6.44 8.71
CA LEU A 230 10.96 -6.21 10.12
C LEU A 230 11.20 -4.77 10.57
N ARG A 231 12.31 -4.14 10.13
CA ARG A 231 12.56 -2.71 10.37
C ARG A 231 11.51 -1.83 9.70
N THR A 232 11.12 -2.16 8.48
CA THR A 232 10.11 -1.41 7.75
C THR A 232 8.75 -1.52 8.44
N ALA A 233 8.31 -2.72 8.80
CA ALA A 233 7.07 -2.94 9.55
C ALA A 233 7.04 -2.12 10.85
N THR A 234 8.15 -2.13 11.61
CA THR A 234 8.30 -1.33 12.84
C THR A 234 8.27 0.17 12.57
N ALA A 235 8.88 0.62 11.47
CA ALA A 235 9.04 2.04 11.16
C ALA A 235 7.73 2.72 10.75
N ILE A 236 6.76 1.97 10.23
CA ILE A 236 5.46 2.47 9.78
C ILE A 236 4.32 2.20 10.75
N GLY A 237 4.62 1.83 12.00
CA GLY A 237 3.62 1.74 13.06
C GLY A 237 3.08 3.11 13.49
N ASP A 238 1.78 3.19 13.80
CA ASP A 238 1.09 4.43 14.15
C ASP A 238 1.71 5.12 15.38
N ASP A 239 2.17 4.36 16.36
CA ASP A 239 2.82 4.87 17.58
C ASP A 239 4.12 5.63 17.27
N ARG A 240 4.90 5.14 16.32
CA ARG A 240 6.12 5.79 15.86
C ARG A 240 5.82 7.02 15.01
N LEU A 241 4.95 6.87 14.01
CA LEU A 241 4.58 7.96 13.10
C LEU A 241 3.95 9.15 13.86
N GLN A 242 3.07 8.89 14.84
CA GLN A 242 2.48 9.93 15.65
C GLN A 242 3.49 10.60 16.58
N ARG A 243 4.40 9.84 17.18
CA ARG A 243 5.46 10.40 18.02
C ARG A 243 6.38 11.33 17.23
N GLU A 244 6.76 10.93 16.01
CA GLU A 244 7.60 11.74 15.12
C GLU A 244 6.87 13.00 14.63
N ALA A 245 5.57 12.90 14.30
CA ALA A 245 4.79 14.01 13.75
C ALA A 245 4.25 14.98 14.81
N GLN A 246 3.85 14.48 15.99
CA GLN A 246 3.08 15.25 16.98
C GLN A 246 3.70 15.24 18.39
N GLY A 247 4.80 14.51 18.61
CA GLY A 247 5.45 14.35 19.92
C GLY A 247 4.67 13.54 20.96
N ARG A 248 3.49 13.04 20.61
CA ARG A 248 2.61 12.24 21.49
C ARG A 248 1.94 11.10 20.70
N VAL A 249 1.47 10.10 21.45
CA VAL A 249 0.78 8.93 20.91
C VAL A 249 -0.67 8.92 21.38
N VAL A 250 -1.62 8.66 20.49
CA VAL A 250 -3.07 8.57 20.76
C VAL A 250 -3.59 7.23 20.27
N PRO A 251 -3.55 6.16 21.09
CA PRO A 251 -3.86 4.79 20.64
C PRO A 251 -5.26 4.61 20.05
N ASP A 252 -6.25 5.36 20.53
CA ASP A 252 -7.62 5.27 20.03
C ASP A 252 -7.79 5.80 18.59
N SER A 253 -6.80 6.51 18.06
CA SER A 253 -6.76 6.99 16.67
C SER A 253 -5.95 6.11 15.74
N PHE A 254 -5.40 5.00 16.21
CA PHE A 254 -4.64 4.08 15.35
C PHE A 254 -5.53 3.42 14.32
N THR A 255 -5.02 3.33 13.11
CA THR A 255 -5.67 2.65 11.98
C THR A 255 -4.81 1.52 11.41
N HIS A 256 -3.48 1.54 11.66
CA HIS A 256 -2.53 0.56 11.14
C HIS A 256 -1.89 -0.32 12.23
N GLY A 257 -2.03 0.05 13.50
CA GLY A 257 -1.45 -0.67 14.63
C GLY A 257 -0.08 -0.16 15.07
N THR A 258 0.39 -0.67 16.21
CA THR A 258 1.69 -0.31 16.77
C THR A 258 2.84 -0.98 16.03
N SER A 259 4.04 -0.41 16.16
CA SER A 259 5.29 -1.00 15.68
C SER A 259 5.49 -2.44 16.16
N GLU A 260 5.18 -2.71 17.43
CA GLU A 260 5.29 -4.05 18.02
C GLU A 260 4.28 -5.03 17.42
N GLN A 261 3.03 -4.60 17.24
CA GLN A 261 1.98 -5.43 16.64
C GLN A 261 2.32 -5.78 15.19
N ARG A 262 2.75 -4.81 14.38
CA ARG A 262 3.13 -5.03 12.97
C ARG A 262 4.31 -5.99 12.85
N TYR A 263 5.37 -5.80 13.68
CA TYR A 263 6.50 -6.73 13.78
C TYR A 263 6.04 -8.14 14.11
N TYR A 264 5.23 -8.29 15.17
CA TYR A 264 4.75 -9.58 15.64
C TYR A 264 3.98 -10.34 14.55
N TRP A 265 3.04 -9.68 13.88
CA TRP A 265 2.20 -10.33 12.90
C TRP A 265 2.95 -10.68 11.62
N PHE A 266 3.80 -9.80 11.11
CA PHE A 266 4.67 -10.15 9.99
C PHE A 266 5.55 -11.35 10.33
N LYS A 267 6.18 -11.34 11.51
CA LYS A 267 7.03 -12.44 11.96
C LYS A 267 6.24 -13.74 12.14
N THR A 268 5.01 -13.69 12.63
CA THR A 268 4.13 -14.86 12.76
C THR A 268 3.89 -15.52 11.40
N GLY A 269 3.54 -14.73 10.38
CA GLY A 269 3.38 -15.23 9.01
C GLY A 269 4.66 -15.80 8.44
N PHE A 270 5.79 -15.10 8.67
CA PHE A 270 7.11 -15.51 8.19
C PHE A 270 7.59 -16.81 8.83
N ASP A 271 7.44 -16.98 10.13
CA ASP A 271 7.91 -18.18 10.84
C ASP A 271 7.07 -19.41 10.50
N THR A 272 5.76 -19.23 10.26
CA THR A 272 4.84 -20.36 10.07
C THR A 272 4.56 -20.70 8.62
N GLY A 273 4.59 -19.72 7.71
CA GLY A 273 4.16 -19.87 6.32
C GLY A 273 2.69 -20.30 6.18
N ASN A 274 1.90 -20.24 7.26
CA ASN A 274 0.51 -20.71 7.30
C ASN A 274 -0.47 -19.55 7.43
N PRO A 275 -1.30 -19.27 6.40
CA PRO A 275 -2.29 -18.20 6.46
C PRO A 275 -3.34 -18.35 7.58
N GLU A 276 -3.61 -19.56 8.06
CA GLU A 276 -4.54 -19.78 9.16
C GLU A 276 -4.06 -19.17 10.49
N MET A 277 -2.75 -19.00 10.64
CA MET A 277 -2.15 -18.31 11.79
C MET A 277 -2.36 -16.79 11.75
N CYS A 278 -2.83 -16.25 10.63
CA CYS A 278 -3.08 -14.81 10.43
C CYS A 278 -4.47 -14.35 10.89
N ASN A 279 -5.13 -15.07 11.79
CA ASN A 279 -6.45 -14.67 12.30
C ASN A 279 -6.33 -13.61 13.41
N THR A 280 -6.18 -12.35 13.03
CA THR A 280 -6.11 -11.19 13.93
C THR A 280 -7.45 -10.85 14.60
N PHE A 281 -8.55 -11.41 14.11
CA PHE A 281 -9.91 -11.16 14.65
C PHE A 281 -10.26 -12.09 15.82
N LYS A 282 -9.48 -13.14 16.04
CA LYS A 282 -9.66 -14.03 17.19
C LYS A 282 -9.41 -13.26 18.50
N ALA A 283 -10.25 -13.48 19.51
CA ALA A 283 -10.07 -12.87 20.81
C ALA A 283 -8.71 -13.28 21.42
N GLY A 284 -7.97 -12.30 21.95
CA GLY A 284 -6.65 -12.52 22.56
C GLY A 284 -5.53 -12.83 21.57
N ALA A 285 -5.73 -12.62 20.26
CA ALA A 285 -4.70 -12.86 19.26
C ALA A 285 -3.66 -11.73 19.26
N GLY A 286 -2.39 -12.07 19.48
CA GLY A 286 -1.24 -11.17 19.41
C GLY A 286 -1.14 -10.17 20.57
N PRO A 287 -0.13 -9.26 20.51
CA PRO A 287 0.06 -8.21 21.51
C PRO A 287 -1.10 -7.19 21.46
N GLN A 288 -1.47 -6.70 22.67
CA GLN A 288 -2.57 -5.75 22.87
C GLN A 288 -2.11 -4.31 22.71
#